data_f8faa72ae69749c99e2f927d23404a90
#
_entry.id   f8faa72ae69749c99e2f927d23404a90
#
_cell.length_a   1.000
_cell.length_b   1.000
_cell.length_c   1.000
_cell.angle_alpha   90.00
_cell.angle_beta   90.00
_cell.angle_gamma   90.00
#
_symmetry.space_group_name_H-M   'P 1'
#
loop_
_entity.id
_entity.type
_entity.pdbx_description
1 polymer ?
#
loop_
_entity_poly.entity_id
_entity_poly.type
_entity_poly.pdbx_seq_one_letter_code
_entity_poly.pdbx_strand_id
1 'polypeptide(L)'
;QSVLFRSVAKLVTTDTKGNAVSASDVGKMDEDAMQQTLDLAKQYIKLDDATAADKLAKLTLDDIRSSDYLTYDGGAVEKSDLKVQLKWLPQAQFMGYYVALDKGYYKDNGLNVEIVSGGGDVSETVAVSNGTVDFGVTWVSNLINANAGGMELLEVAQVYQRSGLVLCYKKSQFTK
;
A
#
# COMPACT_ATOMS: atom_id res chain seq x y z
N GLN A 1 -18.48 8.57 13.84
CA GLN A 1 -18.14 7.47 12.89
C GLN A 1 -18.35 7.89 11.42
N SER A 2 -19.45 8.59 11.07
CA SER A 2 -19.74 8.97 9.67
C SER A 2 -18.72 9.94 9.04
N VAL A 3 -18.15 10.86 9.81
CA VAL A 3 -17.17 11.86 9.31
C VAL A 3 -15.84 11.20 8.99
N LEU A 4 -15.34 10.32 9.86
CA LEU A 4 -14.08 9.60 9.64
C LEU A 4 -14.19 8.70 8.41
N PHE A 5 -15.31 7.97 8.26
CA PHE A 5 -15.55 7.12 7.10
C PHE A 5 -15.55 7.91 5.79
N ARG A 6 -16.24 9.07 5.74
CA ARG A 6 -16.24 9.93 4.55
C ARG A 6 -14.87 10.47 4.21
N SER A 7 -14.03 10.76 5.22
CA SER A 7 -12.66 11.23 5.01
C SER A 7 -11.79 10.14 4.41
N VAL A 8 -11.85 8.92 4.92
CA VAL A 8 -11.13 7.77 4.38
C VAL A 8 -11.58 7.46 2.94
N ALA A 9 -12.88 7.44 2.68
CA ALA A 9 -13.40 7.22 1.33
C ALA A 9 -12.84 8.22 0.31
N LYS A 10 -12.71 9.50 0.69
CA LYS A 10 -12.12 10.53 -0.18
C LYS A 10 -10.65 10.26 -0.51
N LEU A 11 -9.87 9.65 0.37
CA LEU A 11 -8.46 9.31 0.09
C LEU A 11 -8.33 8.20 -0.95
N VAL A 12 -9.36 7.37 -1.10
CA VAL A 12 -9.41 6.28 -2.10
C VAL A 12 -10.03 6.76 -3.41
N THR A 13 -11.03 7.64 -3.34
CA THR A 13 -11.86 8.04 -4.49
C THR A 13 -11.48 9.37 -5.12
N THR A 14 -10.41 10.01 -4.67
CA THR A 14 -9.87 11.23 -5.30
C THR A 14 -8.36 11.14 -5.47
N ASP A 15 -7.87 11.61 -6.61
CA ASP A 15 -6.45 11.70 -6.90
C ASP A 15 -5.74 12.84 -6.13
N THR A 16 -4.43 12.99 -6.32
CA THR A 16 -3.61 14.04 -5.72
C THR A 16 -4.02 15.46 -6.14
N LYS A 17 -4.71 15.61 -7.27
CA LYS A 17 -5.23 16.87 -7.81
C LYS A 17 -6.67 17.15 -7.34
N GLY A 18 -7.29 16.21 -6.61
CA GLY A 18 -8.65 16.31 -6.10
C GLY A 18 -9.74 15.88 -7.10
N ASN A 19 -9.37 15.28 -8.23
CA ASN A 19 -10.33 14.74 -9.20
C ASN A 19 -10.91 13.42 -8.68
N ALA A 20 -12.14 13.09 -9.09
CA ALA A 20 -12.74 11.81 -8.78
C ALA A 20 -12.02 10.68 -9.50
N VAL A 21 -11.72 9.61 -8.78
CA VAL A 21 -11.19 8.36 -9.33
C VAL A 21 -12.37 7.44 -9.62
N SER A 22 -12.43 6.88 -10.82
CA SER A 22 -13.49 5.92 -11.19
C SER A 22 -13.31 4.60 -10.44
N ALA A 23 -14.38 3.82 -10.31
CA ALA A 23 -14.31 2.51 -9.65
C ALA A 23 -13.32 1.56 -10.35
N SER A 24 -13.18 1.67 -11.67
CA SER A 24 -12.22 0.88 -12.48
C SER A 24 -10.76 1.32 -12.32
N ASP A 25 -10.54 2.51 -11.76
CA ASP A 25 -9.19 3.06 -11.57
C ASP A 25 -8.72 2.94 -10.11
N VAL A 26 -9.59 2.49 -9.19
CA VAL A 26 -9.17 2.17 -7.83
C VAL A 26 -8.17 1.02 -7.86
N GLY A 27 -7.02 1.23 -7.23
CA GLY A 27 -5.90 0.28 -7.25
C GLY A 27 -4.81 0.63 -8.27
N LYS A 28 -5.10 1.46 -9.28
CA LYS A 28 -4.07 1.97 -10.18
C LYS A 28 -3.07 2.84 -9.44
N MET A 29 -1.81 2.63 -9.73
CA MET A 29 -0.71 3.39 -9.14
C MET A 29 -0.53 4.72 -9.87
N ASP A 30 -0.31 5.79 -9.09
CA ASP A 30 0.14 7.09 -9.62
C ASP A 30 1.67 7.02 -9.81
N GLU A 31 2.10 6.75 -11.04
CA GLU A 31 3.51 6.54 -11.37
C GLU A 31 4.37 7.79 -11.10
N ASP A 32 3.84 8.97 -11.35
CA ASP A 32 4.55 10.23 -11.08
C ASP A 32 4.77 10.41 -9.58
N ALA A 33 3.77 10.11 -8.76
CA ALA A 33 3.87 10.18 -7.30
C ALA A 33 4.82 9.10 -6.75
N MET A 34 4.80 7.90 -7.32
CA MET A 34 5.74 6.84 -6.94
C MET A 34 7.18 7.21 -7.31
N GLN A 35 7.42 7.71 -8.53
CA GLN A 35 8.74 8.16 -8.94
C GLN A 35 9.26 9.27 -8.02
N GLN A 36 8.44 10.25 -7.71
CA GLN A 36 8.80 11.31 -6.76
C GLN A 36 9.14 10.74 -5.38
N THR A 37 8.38 9.76 -4.91
CA THR A 37 8.65 9.10 -3.62
C THR A 37 9.98 8.35 -3.66
N LEU A 38 10.29 7.65 -4.75
CA LEU A 38 11.56 6.95 -4.94
C LEU A 38 12.74 7.94 -5.00
N ASP A 39 12.60 9.04 -5.70
CA ASP A 39 13.63 10.09 -5.80
C ASP A 39 13.91 10.74 -4.45
N LEU A 40 12.86 11.04 -3.67
CA LEU A 40 13.00 11.52 -2.29
C LEU A 40 13.66 10.46 -1.39
N ALA A 41 13.30 9.18 -1.54
CA ALA A 41 13.94 8.10 -0.81
C ALA A 41 15.45 8.04 -1.10
N LYS A 42 15.86 8.10 -2.37
CA LYS A 42 17.28 8.13 -2.78
C LYS A 42 18.02 9.35 -2.23
N GLN A 43 17.35 10.48 -2.12
CA GLN A 43 17.98 11.72 -1.64
C GLN A 43 18.13 11.76 -0.11
N TYR A 44 17.15 11.27 0.63
CA TYR A 44 17.04 11.52 2.06
C TYR A 44 17.22 10.28 2.94
N ILE A 45 16.97 9.07 2.44
CA ILE A 45 17.23 7.86 3.22
C ILE A 45 18.74 7.61 3.24
N LYS A 46 19.27 7.55 4.44
CA LYS A 46 20.68 7.17 4.68
C LYS A 46 20.68 5.77 5.28
N LEU A 47 21.36 4.87 4.61
CA LEU A 47 21.55 3.50 5.05
C LEU A 47 23.00 3.30 5.45
N ASP A 48 23.22 2.73 6.64
CA ASP A 48 24.56 2.48 7.16
C ASP A 48 25.26 1.32 6.42
N ASP A 49 24.48 0.37 5.92
CA ASP A 49 24.99 -0.71 5.07
C ASP A 49 25.24 -0.23 3.64
N ALA A 50 26.48 -0.34 3.21
CA ALA A 50 26.91 0.13 1.88
C ALA A 50 26.25 -0.64 0.74
N THR A 51 25.94 -1.93 0.92
CA THR A 51 25.28 -2.75 -0.10
C THR A 51 23.82 -2.32 -0.26
N ALA A 52 23.13 -2.06 0.84
CA ALA A 52 21.76 -1.56 0.82
C ALA A 52 21.70 -0.13 0.22
N ALA A 53 22.68 0.72 0.52
CA ALA A 53 22.78 2.06 -0.06
C ALA A 53 23.01 2.01 -1.58
N ASP A 54 23.87 1.12 -2.07
CA ASP A 54 24.10 0.91 -3.51
C ASP A 54 22.84 0.36 -4.22
N LYS A 55 22.14 -0.58 -3.60
CA LYS A 55 20.86 -1.08 -4.10
C LYS A 55 19.83 0.03 -4.19
N LEU A 56 19.64 0.83 -3.14
CA LEU A 56 18.72 1.96 -3.14
C LEU A 56 19.01 2.94 -4.28
N ALA A 57 20.28 3.26 -4.49
CA ALA A 57 20.69 4.19 -5.55
C ALA A 57 20.33 3.68 -6.97
N LYS A 58 20.36 2.37 -7.18
CA LYS A 58 20.08 1.72 -8.47
C LYS A 58 18.61 1.35 -8.65
N LEU A 59 17.81 1.35 -7.61
CA LEU A 59 16.41 0.93 -7.64
C LEU A 59 15.60 1.76 -8.64
N THR A 60 14.78 1.12 -9.44
CA THR A 60 13.86 1.73 -10.41
C THR A 60 12.41 1.48 -10.02
N LEU A 61 11.44 2.11 -10.68
CA LEU A 61 10.03 1.81 -10.45
C LEU A 61 9.68 0.37 -10.84
N ASP A 62 10.26 -0.13 -11.92
CA ASP A 62 9.98 -1.49 -12.40
C ASP A 62 10.48 -2.57 -11.44
N ASP A 63 11.44 -2.23 -10.57
CA ASP A 63 11.90 -3.13 -9.52
C ASP A 63 10.95 -3.21 -8.31
N ILE A 64 10.03 -2.26 -8.16
CA ILE A 64 9.18 -2.13 -6.97
C ILE A 64 7.68 -2.17 -7.25
N ARG A 65 7.26 -2.18 -8.51
CA ARG A 65 5.85 -2.24 -8.90
C ARG A 65 5.59 -3.13 -10.11
N SER A 66 4.37 -3.62 -10.22
CA SER A 66 3.81 -4.16 -11.47
C SER A 66 2.34 -3.78 -11.58
N SER A 67 1.92 -3.32 -12.76
CA SER A 67 0.51 -3.08 -13.10
C SER A 67 -0.15 -4.27 -13.79
N ASP A 68 0.56 -5.37 -14.05
CA ASP A 68 0.06 -6.54 -14.75
C ASP A 68 -1.08 -7.24 -14.03
N TYR A 69 -1.17 -7.03 -12.72
CA TYR A 69 -2.18 -7.65 -11.85
C TYR A 69 -3.44 -6.79 -11.64
N LEU A 70 -3.54 -5.62 -12.27
CA LEU A 70 -4.68 -4.71 -12.09
C LEU A 70 -5.88 -5.05 -13.00
N THR A 71 -5.70 -5.91 -13.99
CA THR A 71 -6.74 -6.34 -14.90
C THR A 71 -6.96 -7.84 -14.78
N TYR A 72 -8.21 -8.25 -14.46
CA TYR A 72 -8.59 -9.64 -14.47
C TYR A 72 -9.12 -10.01 -15.87
N ASP A 73 -8.49 -10.97 -16.49
CA ASP A 73 -8.80 -11.44 -17.86
C ASP A 73 -9.82 -12.60 -17.90
N GLY A 74 -10.34 -13.00 -16.72
CA GLY A 74 -11.27 -14.12 -16.58
C GLY A 74 -10.59 -15.48 -16.51
N GLY A 75 -9.28 -15.52 -16.33
CA GLY A 75 -8.51 -16.75 -16.15
C GLY A 75 -8.89 -17.52 -14.87
N ALA A 76 -8.44 -18.76 -14.76
CA ALA A 76 -8.65 -19.56 -13.56
C ALA A 76 -7.86 -18.98 -12.38
N VAL A 77 -8.48 -18.99 -11.19
CA VAL A 77 -7.81 -18.61 -9.94
C VAL A 77 -6.77 -19.68 -9.61
N GLU A 78 -5.48 -19.32 -9.62
CA GLU A 78 -4.39 -20.24 -9.34
C GLU A 78 -4.34 -20.66 -7.86
N LYS A 79 -4.65 -19.73 -6.96
CA LYS A 79 -4.69 -19.93 -5.51
C LYS A 79 -5.90 -19.22 -4.93
N SER A 80 -6.84 -19.97 -4.36
CA SER A 80 -8.07 -19.43 -3.78
C SER A 80 -7.92 -19.01 -2.32
N ASP A 81 -7.10 -19.72 -1.54
CA ASP A 81 -6.88 -19.44 -0.12
C ASP A 81 -5.74 -18.44 0.04
N LEU A 82 -6.07 -17.20 0.42
CA LEU A 82 -5.14 -16.09 0.49
C LEU A 82 -5.10 -15.48 1.88
N LYS A 83 -3.91 -15.04 2.31
CA LYS A 83 -3.70 -14.28 3.54
C LYS A 83 -3.24 -12.87 3.21
N VAL A 84 -3.94 -11.88 3.77
CA VAL A 84 -3.61 -10.44 3.62
C VAL A 84 -3.23 -9.88 4.97
N GLN A 85 -1.95 -9.51 5.15
CA GLN A 85 -1.43 -8.86 6.35
C GLN A 85 -1.70 -7.36 6.28
N LEU A 86 -2.47 -6.85 7.23
CA LEU A 86 -2.67 -5.40 7.35
C LEU A 86 -1.43 -4.73 7.98
N LYS A 87 -1.23 -3.46 7.65
CA LYS A 87 -0.14 -2.64 8.23
C LYS A 87 -0.32 -2.42 9.74
N TRP A 88 -1.56 -2.33 10.21
CA TRP A 88 -1.86 -1.97 11.60
C TRP A 88 -3.04 -2.77 12.14
N LEU A 89 -3.40 -2.47 13.39
CA LEU A 89 -4.61 -3.00 14.05
C LEU A 89 -5.87 -2.66 13.24
N PRO A 90 -6.98 -3.41 13.40
CA PRO A 90 -8.24 -3.12 12.74
C PRO A 90 -8.71 -1.69 12.99
N GLN A 91 -8.74 -0.88 11.94
CA GLN A 91 -9.11 0.54 11.97
C GLN A 91 -9.90 0.91 10.72
N ALA A 92 -10.51 2.09 10.71
CA ALA A 92 -11.33 2.57 9.60
C ALA A 92 -10.61 2.60 8.24
N GLN A 93 -9.29 2.80 8.24
CA GLN A 93 -8.47 2.77 7.02
C GLN A 93 -8.50 1.42 6.31
N PHE A 94 -8.74 0.32 7.01
CA PHE A 94 -8.79 -1.02 6.44
C PHE A 94 -10.23 -1.51 6.20
N MET A 95 -11.22 -0.63 6.36
CA MET A 95 -12.63 -1.03 6.30
C MET A 95 -13.00 -1.67 4.97
N GLY A 96 -12.39 -1.25 3.85
CA GLY A 96 -12.62 -1.85 2.53
C GLY A 96 -12.37 -3.36 2.51
N TYR A 97 -11.30 -3.81 3.13
CA TYR A 97 -10.95 -5.24 3.23
C TYR A 97 -12.00 -6.02 4.03
N TYR A 98 -12.41 -5.49 5.18
CA TYR A 98 -13.42 -6.13 6.04
C TYR A 98 -14.81 -6.13 5.40
N VAL A 99 -15.19 -5.05 4.71
CA VAL A 99 -16.47 -4.98 3.98
C VAL A 99 -16.46 -5.99 2.82
N ALA A 100 -15.36 -6.12 2.10
CA ALA A 100 -15.25 -7.09 1.02
C ALA A 100 -15.41 -8.53 1.55
N LEU A 101 -14.86 -8.82 2.74
CA LEU A 101 -15.04 -10.11 3.41
C LEU A 101 -16.49 -10.32 3.86
N ASP A 102 -17.09 -9.35 4.58
CA ASP A 102 -18.44 -9.42 5.13
C ASP A 102 -19.51 -9.53 4.04
N LYS A 103 -19.36 -8.81 2.94
CA LYS A 103 -20.28 -8.82 1.80
C LYS A 103 -20.08 -9.99 0.84
N GLY A 104 -19.05 -10.81 1.05
CA GLY A 104 -18.77 -11.95 0.21
C GLY A 104 -18.08 -11.64 -1.11
N TYR A 105 -17.61 -10.41 -1.34
CA TYR A 105 -16.99 -10.01 -2.61
C TYR A 105 -15.76 -10.83 -2.97
N TYR A 106 -15.00 -11.28 -1.99
CA TYR A 106 -13.89 -12.21 -2.24
C TYR A 106 -14.41 -13.56 -2.76
N LYS A 107 -15.45 -14.13 -2.11
CA LYS A 107 -16.07 -15.40 -2.51
C LYS A 107 -16.71 -15.33 -3.88
N ASP A 108 -17.35 -14.21 -4.23
CA ASP A 108 -17.94 -13.99 -5.54
C ASP A 108 -16.89 -14.00 -6.66
N ASN A 109 -15.63 -13.74 -6.30
CA ASN A 109 -14.48 -13.83 -7.20
C ASN A 109 -13.65 -15.12 -6.99
N GLY A 110 -14.19 -16.13 -6.32
CA GLY A 110 -13.54 -17.43 -6.13
C GLY A 110 -12.41 -17.43 -5.08
N LEU A 111 -12.34 -16.40 -4.22
CA LEU A 111 -11.28 -16.22 -3.23
C LEU A 111 -11.79 -16.49 -1.81
N ASN A 112 -10.97 -17.17 -1.01
CA ASN A 112 -11.13 -17.33 0.43
C ASN A 112 -10.02 -16.54 1.13
N VAL A 113 -10.33 -15.33 1.60
CA VAL A 113 -9.35 -14.39 2.14
C VAL A 113 -9.37 -14.38 3.66
N GLU A 114 -8.21 -14.64 4.26
CA GLU A 114 -7.94 -14.40 5.68
C GLU A 114 -7.29 -13.03 5.85
N ILE A 115 -7.91 -12.15 6.64
CA ILE A 115 -7.33 -10.85 6.98
C ILE A 115 -6.56 -10.99 8.29
N VAL A 116 -5.25 -10.84 8.21
CA VAL A 116 -4.34 -10.91 9.36
C VAL A 116 -4.08 -9.51 9.89
N SER A 117 -4.34 -9.31 11.18
CA SER A 117 -4.12 -8.02 11.83
C SER A 117 -2.64 -7.68 11.91
N GLY A 118 -2.28 -6.44 11.62
CA GLY A 118 -0.96 -5.88 11.86
C GLY A 118 -0.79 -5.34 13.28
N GLY A 119 0.27 -4.59 13.49
CA GLY A 119 0.60 -3.93 14.75
C GLY A 119 2.04 -3.45 14.77
N GLY A 120 2.47 -2.83 15.87
CA GLY A 120 3.83 -2.27 15.99
C GLY A 120 4.95 -3.30 15.87
N ASP A 121 4.69 -4.52 16.28
CA ASP A 121 5.69 -5.61 16.31
C ASP A 121 5.62 -6.54 15.08
N VAL A 122 4.74 -6.22 14.12
CA VAL A 122 4.55 -7.04 12.92
C VAL A 122 5.08 -6.30 11.71
N SER A 123 5.99 -6.96 10.98
CA SER A 123 6.50 -6.47 9.69
C SER A 123 5.78 -7.20 8.54
N GLU A 124 4.88 -6.52 7.87
CA GLU A 124 4.15 -7.04 6.72
C GLU A 124 5.08 -7.36 5.54
N THR A 125 6.14 -6.56 5.35
CA THR A 125 7.12 -6.81 4.29
C THR A 125 7.91 -8.10 4.54
N VAL A 126 8.29 -8.37 5.79
CA VAL A 126 8.93 -9.63 6.17
C VAL A 126 7.98 -10.81 6.02
N ALA A 127 6.72 -10.64 6.44
CA ALA A 127 5.71 -11.70 6.36
C ALA A 127 5.41 -12.12 4.91
N VAL A 128 5.40 -11.18 3.97
CA VAL A 128 5.27 -11.48 2.52
C VAL A 128 6.56 -12.11 2.01
N SER A 129 7.72 -11.53 2.30
CA SER A 129 9.01 -12.00 1.79
C SER A 129 9.32 -13.45 2.20
N ASN A 130 8.90 -13.88 3.40
CA ASN A 130 9.10 -15.25 3.88
C ASN A 130 7.94 -16.21 3.56
N GLY A 131 6.90 -15.74 2.86
CA GLY A 131 5.75 -16.55 2.47
C GLY A 131 4.75 -16.88 3.58
N THR A 132 4.83 -16.22 4.74
CA THR A 132 3.86 -16.39 5.84
C THR A 132 2.47 -15.89 5.43
N VAL A 133 2.41 -14.85 4.60
CA VAL A 133 1.20 -14.29 3.98
C VAL A 133 1.45 -14.04 2.49
N ASP A 134 0.36 -13.93 1.73
CA ASP A 134 0.43 -13.74 0.27
C ASP A 134 0.54 -12.25 -0.10
N PHE A 135 -0.15 -11.39 0.66
CA PHE A 135 -0.16 -9.95 0.44
C PHE A 135 0.06 -9.18 1.74
N GLY A 136 0.71 -8.04 1.63
CA GLY A 136 0.91 -7.11 2.74
C GLY A 136 0.45 -5.70 2.37
N VAL A 137 -0.27 -5.04 3.27
CA VAL A 137 -0.64 -3.64 3.13
C VAL A 137 0.43 -2.79 3.80
N THR A 138 1.15 -2.00 3.02
CA THR A 138 2.26 -1.19 3.52
C THR A 138 2.28 0.21 2.90
N TRP A 139 3.23 1.02 3.29
CA TRP A 139 3.55 2.30 2.66
C TRP A 139 4.66 2.12 1.63
N VAL A 140 4.60 2.87 0.52
CA VAL A 140 5.62 2.83 -0.55
C VAL A 140 7.04 3.05 -0.01
N SER A 141 7.22 3.94 0.97
CA SER A 141 8.51 4.16 1.61
C SER A 141 9.07 2.91 2.32
N ASN A 142 8.19 2.10 2.93
CA ASN A 142 8.60 0.84 3.57
C ASN A 142 8.97 -0.21 2.52
N LEU A 143 8.23 -0.27 1.41
CA LEU A 143 8.54 -1.15 0.27
C LEU A 143 9.92 -0.82 -0.32
N ILE A 144 10.20 0.46 -0.59
CA ILE A 144 11.49 0.93 -1.09
C ILE A 144 12.62 0.51 -0.14
N ASN A 145 12.44 0.74 1.17
CA ASN A 145 13.44 0.39 2.17
C ASN A 145 13.67 -1.12 2.29
N ALA A 146 12.60 -1.92 2.20
CA ALA A 146 12.68 -3.38 2.21
C ALA A 146 13.46 -3.91 0.99
N ASN A 147 13.19 -3.39 -0.20
CA ASN A 147 13.88 -3.77 -1.43
C ASN A 147 15.35 -3.32 -1.44
N ALA A 148 15.66 -2.13 -0.90
CA ALA A 148 17.04 -1.69 -0.66
C ALA A 148 17.78 -2.66 0.29
N GLY A 149 17.08 -3.19 1.30
CA GLY A 149 17.59 -4.22 2.21
C GLY A 149 17.71 -5.63 1.59
N GLY A 150 17.29 -5.80 0.34
CA GLY A 150 17.44 -7.05 -0.41
C GLY A 150 16.20 -7.93 -0.47
N MET A 151 15.04 -7.46 -0.01
CA MET A 151 13.77 -8.13 -0.29
C MET A 151 13.37 -7.91 -1.75
N GLU A 152 12.65 -8.86 -2.33
CA GLU A 152 12.13 -8.78 -3.71
C GLU A 152 10.60 -8.68 -3.63
N LEU A 153 10.11 -7.48 -3.38
CA LEU A 153 8.68 -7.20 -3.19
C LEU A 153 8.17 -6.23 -4.26
N LEU A 154 6.96 -6.47 -4.75
CA LEU A 154 6.31 -5.61 -5.74
C LEU A 154 5.03 -4.98 -5.15
N GLU A 155 4.80 -3.72 -5.43
CA GLU A 155 3.49 -3.10 -5.30
C GLU A 155 2.62 -3.54 -6.48
N VAL A 156 1.47 -4.13 -6.19
CA VAL A 156 0.54 -4.64 -7.20
C VAL A 156 -0.75 -3.83 -7.25
N ALA A 157 -1.03 -3.02 -6.25
CA ALA A 157 -2.19 -2.12 -6.23
C ALA A 157 -2.02 -0.99 -5.21
N GLN A 158 -2.38 0.23 -5.62
CA GLN A 158 -2.43 1.40 -4.75
C GLN A 158 -3.87 1.68 -4.33
N VAL A 159 -4.24 1.32 -3.10
CA VAL A 159 -5.61 1.52 -2.58
C VAL A 159 -5.87 3.00 -2.28
N TYR A 160 -4.93 3.68 -1.63
CA TYR A 160 -5.03 5.11 -1.33
C TYR A 160 -4.43 5.93 -2.45
N GLN A 161 -5.25 6.69 -3.15
CA GLN A 161 -4.85 7.52 -4.29
C GLN A 161 -4.12 8.81 -3.88
N ARG A 162 -4.15 9.15 -2.59
CA ARG A 162 -3.41 10.27 -2.01
C ARG A 162 -3.13 10.05 -0.53
N SER A 163 -2.07 10.69 -0.03
CA SER A 163 -1.73 10.64 1.40
C SER A 163 -2.79 11.34 2.27
N GLY A 164 -3.11 10.73 3.39
CA GLY A 164 -3.88 11.36 4.47
C GLY A 164 -2.99 11.95 5.57
N LEU A 165 -1.66 11.96 5.38
CA LEU A 165 -0.72 12.49 6.36
C LEU A 165 -0.88 14.01 6.48
N VAL A 166 -1.00 14.51 7.71
CA VAL A 166 -1.09 15.93 8.01
C VAL A 166 -0.17 16.30 9.16
N LEU A 167 0.40 17.50 9.11
CA LEU A 167 1.13 18.07 10.24
C LEU A 167 0.16 18.80 11.17
N CYS A 168 0.12 18.39 12.43
CA CYS A 168 -0.66 19.07 13.46
C CYS A 168 0.24 20.00 14.29
N TYR A 169 -0.21 21.21 14.53
CA TYR A 169 0.50 22.19 15.35
C TYR A 169 -0.47 22.99 16.22
N LYS A 170 0.04 23.51 17.33
CA LYS A 170 -0.75 24.45 18.16
C LYS A 170 -0.86 25.79 17.44
N LYS A 171 -2.08 26.18 17.10
CA LYS A 171 -2.36 27.44 16.40
C LYS A 171 -1.76 28.68 17.10
N SER A 172 -1.62 28.65 18.42
CA SER A 172 -1.03 29.73 19.21
C SER A 172 0.50 29.87 19.07
N GLN A 173 1.18 28.87 18.49
CA GLN A 173 2.64 28.85 18.33
C GLN A 173 3.11 29.26 16.93
N PHE A 174 2.18 29.39 15.99
CA PHE A 174 2.48 29.75 14.60
C PHE A 174 1.49 30.83 14.16
N THR A 175 2.02 32.02 13.92
CA THR A 175 1.33 33.10 13.21
C THR A 175 1.63 32.98 11.73
N LYS A 176 0.61 33.24 10.89
CA LYS A 176 0.79 33.29 9.45
C LYS A 176 1.76 34.40 9.08
#